data_f8dcb5415a8fe1bb2fa975df7dfa0070
#
_entry.id   f8dcb5415a8fe1bb2fa975df7dfa0070
#
_cell.length_a   1.000
_cell.length_b   1.000
_cell.length_c   1.000
_cell.angle_alpha   90.00
_cell.angle_beta   90.00
_cell.angle_gamma   90.00
#
_symmetry.space_group_name_H-M   'P 1'
#
loop_
_entity.id
_entity.type
_entity.pdbx_description
1 polymer ?
#
loop_
_entity_poly.entity_id
_entity_poly.type
_entity_poly.pdbx_seq_one_letter_code
_entity_poly.pdbx_strand_id
1 'polypeptide(L)'
;MQFRKKFIRSMGTLSVLGMLVFAMTVEARQGSGNGKNGNQMGLSSVIAGLPYEALSDLEIDGLIQMREEEKLARDVYVTLYEKWGLAIFNNISQSEQQHMTAVKFLLDKYGLTDPVVDSTVGVFSSEEMLELYKELTAIGNLSLVDALSVGATIEDLDLFDLYKFLAETDNIDVKTVYQNLAKGSRNHLRAFAYQLSINNESYSAQYLDQKQIDDILSAEMERGMVDEDGYPVTPIKKGIGGKTGGGQGFGT
;
A
#
# COMPACT_ATOMS: atom_id res chain seq x y z
N MET A 1 7.20 17.70 10.70
CA MET A 1 8.47 18.42 10.38
C MET A 1 9.63 17.49 9.95
N GLN A 2 9.69 16.24 10.38
CA GLN A 2 10.73 15.28 9.93
C GLN A 2 10.46 14.68 8.54
N PHE A 3 9.21 14.40 8.20
CA PHE A 3 8.76 13.79 6.95
C PHE A 3 9.19 14.63 5.72
N ARG A 4 8.78 15.89 5.66
CA ARG A 4 9.13 16.81 4.58
C ARG A 4 10.64 16.99 4.39
N LYS A 5 11.41 17.07 5.47
CA LYS A 5 12.88 17.22 5.38
C LYS A 5 13.57 15.99 4.82
N LYS A 6 13.02 14.79 5.05
CA LYS A 6 13.54 13.55 4.47
C LYS A 6 13.24 13.52 2.96
N PHE A 7 12.00 13.80 2.56
CA PHE A 7 11.56 13.72 1.17
C PHE A 7 12.31 14.72 0.27
N ILE A 8 12.41 15.98 0.65
CA ILE A 8 13.08 17.04 -0.13
C ILE A 8 14.60 16.78 -0.29
N ARG A 9 15.26 16.20 0.72
CA ARG A 9 16.69 15.86 0.61
C ARG A 9 16.97 14.73 -0.37
N SER A 10 16.03 13.81 -0.52
CA SER A 10 16.14 12.64 -1.38
C SER A 10 15.97 12.98 -2.86
N MET A 11 15.00 13.82 -3.21
CA MET A 11 14.70 14.14 -4.61
C MET A 11 15.67 15.16 -5.27
N GLY A 12 16.50 15.85 -4.49
CA GLY A 12 17.47 16.84 -5.00
C GLY A 12 18.60 16.28 -5.85
N THR A 13 18.67 14.99 -6.07
CA THR A 13 19.70 14.30 -6.88
C THR A 13 19.16 13.70 -8.18
N LEU A 14 17.89 13.87 -8.54
CA LEU A 14 17.42 13.46 -9.86
C LEU A 14 18.08 14.35 -10.94
N SER A 15 19.08 13.78 -11.58
CA SER A 15 19.82 14.41 -12.70
C SER A 15 18.91 14.56 -13.91
N VAL A 16 18.73 15.78 -14.34
CA VAL A 16 18.16 16.09 -15.66
C VAL A 16 19.16 15.63 -16.73
N LEU A 17 18.96 14.46 -17.30
CA LEU A 17 19.68 14.06 -18.51
C LEU A 17 18.76 13.31 -19.46
N GLY A 18 18.51 13.91 -20.62
CA GLY A 18 18.24 13.23 -21.85
C GLY A 18 16.81 13.06 -22.30
N MET A 19 16.29 14.08 -22.96
CA MET A 19 15.12 14.01 -23.83
C MET A 19 15.45 13.19 -25.08
N LEU A 20 14.79 12.06 -25.28
CA LEU A 20 14.57 11.50 -26.63
C LEU A 20 13.15 10.93 -26.70
N VAL A 21 12.29 11.62 -27.42
CA VAL A 21 10.92 11.21 -27.68
C VAL A 21 10.93 10.10 -28.73
N PHE A 22 10.55 8.89 -28.35
CA PHE A 22 10.13 7.85 -29.29
C PHE A 22 8.67 7.50 -29.01
N ALA A 23 7.79 7.93 -29.87
CA ALA A 23 6.38 7.55 -29.83
C ALA A 23 6.23 6.12 -30.33
N MET A 24 6.00 5.16 -29.45
CA MET A 24 5.50 3.84 -29.81
C MET A 24 4.07 3.68 -29.27
N THR A 25 3.14 3.52 -30.20
CA THR A 25 1.75 3.13 -29.92
C THR A 25 1.75 1.68 -29.43
N VAL A 26 1.42 1.47 -28.17
CA VAL A 26 1.17 0.14 -27.60
C VAL A 26 -0.33 -0.07 -27.52
N GLU A 27 -0.85 -1.00 -28.32
CA GLU A 27 -2.22 -1.47 -28.19
C GLU A 27 -2.41 -2.21 -26.86
N ALA A 28 -3.27 -1.66 -26.00
CA ALA A 28 -3.62 -2.26 -24.73
C ALA A 28 -4.51 -3.49 -24.95
N ARG A 29 -3.98 -4.67 -24.68
CA ARG A 29 -4.76 -5.91 -24.62
C ARG A 29 -5.52 -5.94 -23.28
N GLN A 30 -6.82 -5.66 -23.31
CA GLN A 30 -7.72 -5.80 -22.18
C GLN A 30 -7.80 -7.27 -21.75
N GLY A 31 -7.14 -7.61 -20.66
CA GLY A 31 -7.35 -8.84 -19.93
C GLY A 31 -8.55 -8.70 -19.00
N SER A 32 -9.73 -9.17 -19.41
CA SER A 32 -10.91 -9.29 -18.55
C SER A 32 -10.69 -10.38 -17.50
N GLY A 33 -10.20 -10.00 -16.33
CA GLY A 33 -10.10 -10.85 -15.16
C GLY A 33 -11.43 -10.92 -14.42
N ASN A 34 -12.28 -11.90 -14.76
CA ASN A 34 -13.52 -12.19 -14.02
C ASN A 34 -13.14 -12.85 -12.67
N GLY A 35 -12.82 -12.06 -11.66
CA GLY A 35 -12.53 -12.50 -10.31
C GLY A 35 -13.77 -13.10 -9.66
N LYS A 36 -13.83 -14.44 -9.57
CA LYS A 36 -14.83 -15.15 -8.77
C LYS A 36 -14.73 -14.65 -7.32
N ASN A 37 -15.82 -14.08 -6.80
CA ASN A 37 -16.02 -13.75 -5.40
C ASN A 37 -15.92 -15.04 -4.53
N GLY A 38 -14.71 -15.46 -4.23
CA GLY A 38 -14.45 -16.30 -3.07
C GLY A 38 -14.60 -15.41 -1.83
N ASN A 39 -15.35 -15.89 -0.86
CA ASN A 39 -15.65 -15.23 0.41
C ASN A 39 -14.34 -15.06 1.22
N GLN A 40 -13.44 -14.16 0.80
CA GLN A 40 -12.27 -13.74 1.58
C GLN A 40 -12.81 -12.81 2.67
N MET A 41 -12.66 -13.22 3.92
CA MET A 41 -12.84 -12.30 5.05
C MET A 41 -11.89 -11.13 4.80
N GLY A 42 -12.45 -9.92 4.70
CA GLY A 42 -11.64 -8.71 4.57
C GLY A 42 -10.77 -8.52 5.81
N LEU A 43 -9.65 -7.82 5.67
CA LEU A 43 -8.71 -7.52 6.74
C LEU A 43 -9.43 -6.97 7.99
N SER A 44 -10.38 -6.05 7.82
CA SER A 44 -11.19 -5.49 8.92
C SER A 44 -11.95 -6.55 9.72
N SER A 45 -12.42 -7.63 9.07
CA SER A 45 -13.11 -8.73 9.79
C SER A 45 -12.16 -9.59 10.63
N VAL A 46 -10.90 -9.71 10.20
CA VAL A 46 -9.86 -10.40 10.98
C VAL A 46 -9.48 -9.54 12.19
N ILE A 47 -9.19 -8.25 11.96
CA ILE A 47 -8.80 -7.29 13.00
C ILE A 47 -9.89 -7.17 14.08
N ALA A 48 -11.18 -7.22 13.70
CA ALA A 48 -12.28 -7.18 14.66
C ALA A 48 -12.27 -8.33 15.66
N GLY A 49 -11.68 -9.46 15.30
CA GLY A 49 -11.55 -10.65 16.17
C GLY A 49 -10.28 -10.69 17.01
N LEU A 50 -9.34 -9.75 16.77
CA LEU A 50 -8.07 -9.69 17.51
C LEU A 50 -8.25 -8.99 18.87
N PRO A 51 -7.37 -9.27 19.85
CA PRO A 51 -7.42 -8.64 21.17
C PRO A 51 -7.51 -7.13 21.11
N TYR A 52 -8.09 -6.53 22.14
CA TYR A 52 -8.04 -5.08 22.39
C TYR A 52 -7.03 -4.85 23.50
N GLU A 53 -5.93 -4.21 23.20
CA GLU A 53 -4.89 -3.84 24.15
C GLU A 53 -4.73 -2.31 24.12
N ALA A 54 -4.34 -1.70 25.25
CA ALA A 54 -4.18 -0.25 25.30
C ALA A 54 -3.01 0.18 24.41
N LEU A 55 -3.25 1.19 23.58
CA LEU A 55 -2.19 1.78 22.73
C LEU A 55 -1.23 2.63 23.56
N SER A 56 0.05 2.54 23.24
CA SER A 56 1.06 3.52 23.64
C SER A 56 0.94 4.81 22.81
N ASP A 57 1.55 5.90 23.29
CA ASP A 57 1.58 7.16 22.54
C ASP A 57 2.26 7.00 21.15
N LEU A 58 3.29 6.14 21.04
CA LEU A 58 3.98 5.86 19.78
C LEU A 58 3.09 5.12 18.78
N GLU A 59 2.25 4.21 19.24
CA GLU A 59 1.28 3.50 18.39
C GLU A 59 0.16 4.43 17.91
N ILE A 60 -0.30 5.33 18.79
CA ILE A 60 -1.27 6.37 18.41
C ILE A 60 -0.70 7.28 17.33
N ASP A 61 0.50 7.80 17.53
CA ASP A 61 1.19 8.66 16.56
C ASP A 61 1.42 7.92 15.24
N GLY A 62 1.84 6.64 15.29
CA GLY A 62 2.04 5.80 14.11
C GLY A 62 0.76 5.56 13.31
N LEU A 63 -0.36 5.28 13.99
CA LEU A 63 -1.66 5.11 13.32
C LEU A 63 -2.15 6.39 12.65
N ILE A 64 -1.98 7.53 13.31
CA ILE A 64 -2.34 8.85 12.77
C ILE A 64 -1.46 9.16 11.55
N GLN A 65 -0.15 8.96 11.64
CA GLN A 65 0.79 9.18 10.55
C GLN A 65 0.47 8.29 9.35
N MET A 66 0.36 6.96 9.53
CA MET A 66 0.03 6.04 8.44
C MET A 66 -1.30 6.38 7.76
N ARG A 67 -2.30 6.83 8.52
CA ARG A 67 -3.59 7.24 7.95
C ARG A 67 -3.46 8.40 6.97
N GLU A 68 -2.61 9.39 7.24
CA GLU A 68 -2.34 10.51 6.36
C GLU A 68 -1.43 10.12 5.17
N GLU A 69 -0.45 9.24 5.38
CA GLU A 69 0.46 8.75 4.34
C GLU A 69 -0.27 7.93 3.29
N GLU A 70 -1.13 6.99 3.70
CA GLU A 70 -1.96 6.23 2.77
C GLU A 70 -2.90 7.12 1.94
N LYS A 71 -3.44 8.18 2.56
CA LYS A 71 -4.20 9.18 1.82
C LYS A 71 -3.35 9.93 0.82
N LEU A 72 -2.15 10.33 1.22
CA LEU A 72 -1.21 11.04 0.34
C LEU A 72 -0.86 10.17 -0.88
N ALA A 73 -0.47 8.92 -0.67
CA ALA A 73 -0.15 7.96 -1.72
C ALA A 73 -1.33 7.79 -2.69
N ARG A 74 -2.53 7.50 -2.17
CA ARG A 74 -3.75 7.39 -2.97
C ARG A 74 -3.99 8.63 -3.83
N ASP A 75 -3.93 9.81 -3.24
CA ASP A 75 -4.28 11.06 -3.91
C ASP A 75 -3.25 11.42 -4.99
N VAL A 76 -1.96 11.20 -4.73
CA VAL A 76 -0.90 11.35 -5.74
C VAL A 76 -1.15 10.40 -6.90
N TYR A 77 -1.44 9.13 -6.65
CA TYR A 77 -1.67 8.14 -7.72
C TYR A 77 -2.93 8.42 -8.52
N VAL A 78 -4.01 8.91 -7.90
CA VAL A 78 -5.21 9.36 -8.64
C VAL A 78 -4.83 10.50 -9.58
N THR A 79 -4.11 11.51 -9.10
CA THR A 79 -3.68 12.66 -9.90
C THR A 79 -2.75 12.25 -11.06
N LEU A 80 -1.79 11.35 -10.80
CA LEU A 80 -0.89 10.85 -11.84
C LEU A 80 -1.60 9.95 -12.86
N TYR A 81 -2.64 9.22 -12.44
CA TYR A 81 -3.50 8.48 -13.36
C TYR A 81 -4.27 9.41 -14.29
N GLU A 82 -4.86 10.49 -13.77
CA GLU A 82 -5.55 11.49 -14.60
C GLU A 82 -4.61 12.13 -15.63
N LYS A 83 -3.35 12.32 -15.26
CA LYS A 83 -2.33 12.90 -16.16
C LYS A 83 -1.84 11.92 -17.22
N TRP A 84 -1.48 10.70 -16.84
CA TRP A 84 -0.74 9.75 -17.68
C TRP A 84 -1.58 8.60 -18.23
N GLY A 85 -2.75 8.33 -17.66
CA GLY A 85 -3.64 7.23 -18.06
C GLY A 85 -3.06 5.82 -17.85
N LEU A 86 -1.91 5.69 -17.16
CA LEU A 86 -1.25 4.41 -16.97
C LEU A 86 -1.93 3.62 -15.85
N ALA A 87 -2.40 2.42 -16.17
CA ALA A 87 -3.25 1.61 -15.29
C ALA A 87 -2.63 1.29 -13.91
N ILE A 88 -1.31 1.28 -13.78
CA ILE A 88 -0.62 1.05 -12.52
C ILE A 88 -1.06 2.06 -11.45
N PHE A 89 -1.14 3.34 -11.77
CA PHE A 89 -1.54 4.38 -10.83
C PHE A 89 -2.97 4.17 -10.33
N ASN A 90 -3.92 3.85 -11.23
CA ASN A 90 -5.28 3.54 -10.83
C ASN A 90 -5.39 2.28 -9.97
N ASN A 91 -4.64 1.22 -10.32
CA ASN A 91 -4.70 -0.04 -9.58
C ASN A 91 -4.13 0.13 -8.15
N ILE A 92 -3.01 0.83 -8.03
CA ILE A 92 -2.38 1.07 -6.73
C ILE A 92 -3.22 2.05 -5.91
N SER A 93 -3.77 3.14 -6.48
CA SER A 93 -4.64 4.05 -5.72
C SER A 93 -5.86 3.34 -5.09
N GLN A 94 -6.40 2.30 -5.75
CA GLN A 94 -7.45 1.47 -5.17
C GLN A 94 -6.95 0.60 -4.02
N SER A 95 -5.70 0.15 -4.06
CA SER A 95 -5.05 -0.56 -2.96
C SER A 95 -4.84 0.36 -1.76
N GLU A 96 -4.34 1.59 -1.98
CA GLU A 96 -4.17 2.58 -0.91
C GLU A 96 -5.49 2.98 -0.27
N GLN A 97 -6.57 3.01 -1.05
CA GLN A 97 -7.91 3.18 -0.46
C GLN A 97 -8.29 2.03 0.49
N GLN A 98 -7.85 0.80 0.23
CA GLN A 98 -8.06 -0.33 1.14
C GLN A 98 -7.17 -0.22 2.38
N HIS A 99 -5.92 0.20 2.22
CA HIS A 99 -5.00 0.49 3.32
C HIS A 99 -5.56 1.58 4.23
N MET A 100 -5.98 2.71 3.66
CA MET A 100 -6.70 3.77 4.40
C MET A 100 -7.87 3.20 5.21
N THR A 101 -8.65 2.29 4.64
CA THR A 101 -9.80 1.68 5.32
C THR A 101 -9.35 0.79 6.48
N ALA A 102 -8.26 0.05 6.34
CA ALA A 102 -7.72 -0.79 7.39
C ALA A 102 -7.18 0.03 8.57
N VAL A 103 -6.44 1.11 8.31
CA VAL A 103 -5.96 2.01 9.37
C VAL A 103 -7.14 2.72 10.04
N LYS A 104 -8.12 3.21 9.25
CA LYS A 104 -9.34 3.82 9.82
C LYS A 104 -10.07 2.88 10.75
N PHE A 105 -10.15 1.59 10.42
CA PHE A 105 -10.79 0.60 11.29
C PHE A 105 -10.10 0.53 12.66
N LEU A 106 -8.77 0.63 12.73
CA LEU A 106 -8.05 0.72 14.00
C LEU A 106 -8.34 2.03 14.74
N LEU A 107 -8.31 3.18 14.04
CA LEU A 107 -8.68 4.46 14.67
C LEU A 107 -10.07 4.38 15.30
N ASP A 108 -11.07 3.83 14.59
CA ASP A 108 -12.42 3.65 15.10
C ASP A 108 -12.47 2.66 16.28
N LYS A 109 -11.72 1.53 16.21
CA LYS A 109 -11.65 0.51 17.28
C LYS A 109 -11.11 1.09 18.58
N TYR A 110 -10.13 2.00 18.49
CA TYR A 110 -9.49 2.63 19.65
C TYR A 110 -10.09 4.00 20.03
N GLY A 111 -11.12 4.46 19.30
CA GLY A 111 -11.78 5.73 19.58
C GLY A 111 -10.89 6.94 19.30
N LEU A 112 -9.92 6.82 18.38
CA LEU A 112 -9.05 7.88 17.98
C LEU A 112 -9.71 8.78 16.93
N THR A 113 -9.36 10.06 16.96
CA THR A 113 -9.83 11.02 15.95
C THR A 113 -9.15 10.72 14.61
N ASP A 114 -9.94 10.54 13.54
CA ASP A 114 -9.42 10.38 12.18
C ASP A 114 -8.84 11.73 11.69
N PRO A 115 -7.53 11.82 11.36
CA PRO A 115 -6.95 13.05 10.82
C PRO A 115 -7.46 13.38 9.42
N VAL A 116 -7.98 12.39 8.69
CA VAL A 116 -8.58 12.57 7.36
C VAL A 116 -10.04 13.00 7.50
N VAL A 117 -10.25 14.30 7.68
CA VAL A 117 -11.60 14.91 7.81
C VAL A 117 -12.32 14.96 6.47
N ASP A 118 -11.58 15.20 5.38
CA ASP A 118 -12.09 15.25 4.01
C ASP A 118 -11.31 14.26 3.14
N SER A 119 -12.02 13.35 2.51
CA SER A 119 -11.43 12.32 1.63
C SER A 119 -11.29 12.76 0.17
N THR A 120 -11.65 13.99 -0.16
CA THR A 120 -11.48 14.56 -1.52
C THR A 120 -9.98 14.57 -1.87
N VAL A 121 -9.67 14.24 -3.12
CA VAL A 121 -8.29 14.20 -3.63
C VAL A 121 -7.65 15.59 -3.53
N GLY A 122 -6.44 15.64 -2.96
CA GLY A 122 -5.66 16.87 -2.78
C GLY A 122 -6.13 17.76 -1.62
N VAL A 123 -7.12 17.32 -0.83
CA VAL A 123 -7.59 18.07 0.37
C VAL A 123 -6.98 17.43 1.62
N PHE A 124 -6.17 18.17 2.36
CA PHE A 124 -5.50 17.72 3.58
C PHE A 124 -5.75 18.70 4.72
N SER A 125 -5.96 18.19 5.93
CA SER A 125 -6.02 19.00 7.15
C SER A 125 -4.63 19.45 7.60
N SER A 126 -3.61 18.62 7.35
CA SER A 126 -2.20 18.93 7.58
C SER A 126 -1.63 19.78 6.45
N GLU A 127 -1.10 20.96 6.77
CA GLU A 127 -0.39 21.82 5.81
C GLU A 127 0.85 21.12 5.24
N GLU A 128 1.54 20.31 6.06
CA GLU A 128 2.71 19.54 5.65
C GLU A 128 2.34 18.49 4.58
N MET A 129 1.25 17.76 4.76
CA MET A 129 0.75 16.78 3.77
C MET A 129 0.25 17.45 2.49
N LEU A 130 -0.40 18.60 2.60
CA LEU A 130 -0.84 19.38 1.44
C LEU A 130 0.35 19.86 0.60
N GLU A 131 1.39 20.36 1.22
CA GLU A 131 2.60 20.81 0.53
C GLU A 131 3.31 19.63 -0.14
N LEU A 132 3.44 18.50 0.57
CA LEU A 132 4.05 17.30 0.03
C LEU A 132 3.27 16.75 -1.18
N TYR A 133 1.94 16.70 -1.11
CA TYR A 133 1.10 16.34 -2.24
C TYR A 133 1.37 17.24 -3.47
N LYS A 134 1.47 18.56 -3.27
CA LYS A 134 1.75 19.50 -4.35
C LYS A 134 3.15 19.30 -4.95
N GLU A 135 4.15 19.06 -4.11
CA GLU A 135 5.52 18.81 -4.55
C GLU A 135 5.61 17.51 -5.37
N LEU A 136 5.04 16.41 -4.86
CA LEU A 136 5.04 15.12 -5.53
C LEU A 136 4.32 15.15 -6.88
N THR A 137 3.14 15.75 -6.90
CA THR A 137 2.36 15.86 -8.14
C THR A 137 3.03 16.80 -9.13
N ALA A 138 3.68 17.87 -8.70
CA ALA A 138 4.45 18.75 -9.57
C ALA A 138 5.61 18.00 -10.24
N ILE A 139 6.38 17.20 -9.50
CA ILE A 139 7.47 16.37 -10.02
C ILE A 139 6.91 15.29 -10.96
N GLY A 140 5.92 14.54 -10.52
CA GLY A 140 5.32 13.46 -11.33
C GLY A 140 4.62 13.95 -12.61
N ASN A 141 4.33 15.25 -12.72
CA ASN A 141 3.77 15.86 -13.94
C ASN A 141 4.83 16.21 -15.01
N LEU A 142 6.12 16.16 -14.70
CA LEU A 142 7.20 16.51 -15.63
C LEU A 142 7.36 15.45 -16.73
N SER A 143 7.42 14.18 -16.36
CA SER A 143 7.48 13.05 -17.28
C SER A 143 6.85 11.79 -16.69
N LEU A 144 6.58 10.78 -17.54
CA LEU A 144 6.10 9.48 -17.06
C LEU A 144 7.15 8.79 -16.18
N VAL A 145 8.44 8.94 -16.49
CA VAL A 145 9.53 8.39 -15.67
C VAL A 145 9.56 9.06 -14.30
N ASP A 146 9.39 10.38 -14.23
CA ASP A 146 9.30 11.10 -12.96
C ASP A 146 8.08 10.63 -12.15
N ALA A 147 6.93 10.43 -12.80
CA ALA A 147 5.73 9.92 -12.14
C ALA A 147 5.93 8.52 -11.54
N LEU A 148 6.59 7.62 -12.28
CA LEU A 148 6.92 6.27 -11.81
C LEU A 148 7.95 6.31 -10.67
N SER A 149 8.92 7.21 -10.76
CA SER A 149 9.93 7.43 -9.71
C SER A 149 9.31 7.98 -8.44
N VAL A 150 8.36 8.92 -8.55
CA VAL A 150 7.56 9.42 -7.42
C VAL A 150 6.81 8.27 -6.76
N GLY A 151 6.14 7.42 -7.56
CA GLY A 151 5.45 6.25 -7.03
C GLY A 151 6.38 5.32 -6.25
N ALA A 152 7.51 4.92 -6.84
CA ALA A 152 8.48 4.07 -6.17
C ALA A 152 9.05 4.70 -4.88
N THR A 153 9.23 6.02 -4.87
CA THR A 153 9.76 6.74 -3.69
C THR A 153 8.74 6.81 -2.55
N ILE A 154 7.45 6.95 -2.86
CA ILE A 154 6.38 6.89 -1.85
C ILE A 154 6.39 5.49 -1.20
N GLU A 155 6.44 4.42 -1.98
CA GLU A 155 6.44 3.06 -1.44
C GLU A 155 7.70 2.75 -0.59
N ASP A 156 8.86 3.27 -0.98
CA ASP A 156 10.10 3.15 -0.21
C ASP A 156 9.97 3.85 1.15
N LEU A 157 9.36 5.03 1.19
CA LEU A 157 9.10 5.76 2.43
C LEU A 157 8.08 5.06 3.31
N ASP A 158 6.95 4.61 2.75
CA ASP A 158 5.94 3.85 3.49
C ASP A 158 6.54 2.62 4.16
N LEU A 159 7.38 1.87 3.43
CA LEU A 159 8.08 0.72 3.99
C LEU A 159 9.04 1.10 5.11
N PHE A 160 9.76 2.21 4.97
CA PHE A 160 10.66 2.70 6.00
C PHE A 160 9.93 3.02 7.30
N ASP A 161 8.81 3.77 7.21
CA ASP A 161 8.04 4.16 8.39
C ASP A 161 7.25 2.96 8.96
N LEU A 162 6.68 2.07 8.13
CA LEU A 162 6.05 0.83 8.58
C LEU A 162 7.01 -0.11 9.32
N TYR A 163 8.24 -0.29 8.83
CA TYR A 163 9.23 -1.13 9.53
C TYR A 163 9.64 -0.53 10.87
N LYS A 164 9.74 0.79 10.96
CA LYS A 164 9.96 1.50 12.22
C LYS A 164 8.81 1.25 13.19
N PHE A 165 7.57 1.43 12.77
CA PHE A 165 6.39 1.24 13.63
C PHE A 165 6.20 -0.22 14.04
N LEU A 166 6.47 -1.18 13.15
CA LEU A 166 6.47 -2.61 13.48
C LEU A 166 7.49 -2.98 14.57
N ALA A 167 8.61 -2.27 14.63
CA ALA A 167 9.62 -2.49 15.66
C ALA A 167 9.22 -1.86 17.02
N GLU A 168 8.30 -0.91 17.03
CA GLU A 168 7.88 -0.14 18.21
C GLU A 168 6.54 -0.62 18.80
N THR A 169 5.73 -1.41 18.07
CA THR A 169 4.42 -1.91 18.54
C THR A 169 4.49 -3.35 19.04
N ASP A 170 3.73 -3.66 20.11
CA ASP A 170 3.46 -5.02 20.58
C ASP A 170 1.99 -5.44 20.38
N ASN A 171 1.10 -4.52 20.05
CA ASN A 171 -0.30 -4.79 19.77
C ASN A 171 -0.49 -5.66 18.52
N ILE A 172 -1.11 -6.82 18.67
CA ILE A 172 -1.29 -7.82 17.60
C ILE A 172 -2.11 -7.27 16.41
N ASP A 173 -3.17 -6.51 16.69
CA ASP A 173 -4.02 -5.95 15.65
C ASP A 173 -3.33 -4.83 14.86
N VAL A 174 -2.56 -3.97 15.52
CA VAL A 174 -1.72 -2.95 14.89
C VAL A 174 -0.65 -3.60 14.03
N LYS A 175 0.09 -4.60 14.57
CA LYS A 175 1.05 -5.39 13.79
C LYS A 175 0.43 -6.03 12.57
N THR A 176 -0.74 -6.67 12.73
CA THR A 176 -1.43 -7.33 11.61
C THR A 176 -1.77 -6.34 10.50
N VAL A 177 -2.23 -5.12 10.83
CA VAL A 177 -2.46 -4.07 9.83
C VAL A 177 -1.16 -3.67 9.17
N TYR A 178 -0.14 -3.28 9.93
CA TYR A 178 1.13 -2.81 9.39
C TYR A 178 1.85 -3.85 8.51
N GLN A 179 1.79 -5.15 8.87
CA GLN A 179 2.34 -6.22 8.03
C GLN A 179 1.60 -6.33 6.69
N ASN A 180 0.28 -6.15 6.68
CA ASN A 180 -0.50 -6.20 5.44
C ASN A 180 -0.28 -4.94 4.58
N LEU A 181 -0.13 -3.76 5.17
CA LEU A 181 0.28 -2.54 4.48
C LEU A 181 1.68 -2.73 3.88
N ALA A 182 2.68 -3.10 4.67
CA ALA A 182 4.05 -3.31 4.22
C ALA A 182 4.14 -4.35 3.07
N LYS A 183 3.35 -5.42 3.14
CA LYS A 183 3.23 -6.36 2.02
C LYS A 183 2.67 -5.68 0.77
N GLY A 184 1.67 -4.83 0.91
CA GLY A 184 1.11 -4.03 -0.19
C GLY A 184 2.18 -3.14 -0.81
N SER A 185 2.83 -2.30 -0.01
CA SER A 185 3.88 -1.37 -0.45
C SER A 185 5.07 -2.09 -1.10
N ARG A 186 5.48 -3.29 -0.60
CA ARG A 186 6.50 -4.10 -1.30
C ARG A 186 6.04 -4.53 -2.70
N ASN A 187 4.78 -4.90 -2.86
CA ASN A 187 4.23 -5.25 -4.18
C ASN A 187 4.12 -4.04 -5.11
N HIS A 188 3.71 -2.89 -4.58
CA HIS A 188 3.62 -1.64 -5.32
C HIS A 188 5.00 -1.17 -5.79
N LEU A 189 6.01 -1.23 -4.91
CA LEU A 189 7.40 -0.91 -5.25
C LEU A 189 7.93 -1.80 -6.40
N ARG A 190 7.67 -3.12 -6.35
CA ARG A 190 8.01 -4.03 -7.46
C ARG A 190 7.33 -3.62 -8.76
N ALA A 191 6.06 -3.22 -8.68
CA ALA A 191 5.30 -2.82 -9.86
C ALA A 191 5.83 -1.51 -10.46
N PHE A 192 6.15 -0.50 -9.64
CA PHE A 192 6.77 0.75 -10.12
C PHE A 192 8.16 0.51 -10.68
N ALA A 193 9.01 -0.27 -10.00
CA ALA A 193 10.35 -0.61 -10.47
C ALA A 193 10.31 -1.37 -11.80
N TYR A 194 9.35 -2.27 -11.99
CA TYR A 194 9.12 -2.95 -13.27
C TYR A 194 8.75 -1.94 -14.37
N GLN A 195 7.86 -0.99 -14.09
CA GLN A 195 7.51 0.06 -15.06
C GLN A 195 8.70 0.97 -15.39
N LEU A 196 9.54 1.31 -14.42
CA LEU A 196 10.78 2.05 -14.66
C LEU A 196 11.70 1.25 -15.59
N SER A 197 11.87 -0.06 -15.37
CA SER A 197 12.73 -0.91 -16.20
C SER A 197 12.27 -1.01 -17.65
N ILE A 198 10.97 -0.97 -17.93
CA ILE A 198 10.41 -0.90 -19.29
C ILE A 198 10.81 0.42 -19.97
N ASN A 199 11.00 1.50 -19.21
CA ASN A 199 11.44 2.79 -19.67
C ASN A 199 12.97 2.96 -19.65
N ASN A 200 13.74 1.86 -19.50
CA ASN A 200 15.20 1.80 -19.40
C ASN A 200 15.77 2.56 -18.20
N GLU A 201 15.00 2.68 -17.13
CA GLU A 201 15.37 3.30 -15.86
C GLU A 201 15.38 2.27 -14.74
N SER A 202 16.02 2.60 -13.63
CA SER A 202 16.05 1.77 -12.41
C SER A 202 15.76 2.61 -11.18
N TYR A 203 15.15 1.99 -10.16
CA TYR A 203 14.93 2.64 -8.89
C TYR A 203 16.18 2.53 -8.00
N SER A 204 16.59 3.64 -7.40
CA SER A 204 17.63 3.69 -6.37
C SER A 204 17.00 4.06 -5.04
N ALA A 205 17.39 3.36 -3.97
CA ALA A 205 16.89 3.55 -2.61
C ALA A 205 17.00 5.01 -2.14
N GLN A 206 15.94 5.50 -1.53
CA GLN A 206 15.85 6.84 -0.98
C GLN A 206 15.72 6.84 0.54
N TYR A 207 15.10 5.84 1.14
CA TYR A 207 14.82 5.71 2.58
C TYR A 207 15.31 4.39 3.17
N LEU A 208 14.94 3.25 2.60
CA LEU A 208 15.55 1.97 2.92
C LEU A 208 16.98 1.94 2.40
N ASP A 209 17.78 0.98 2.85
CA ASP A 209 19.08 0.75 2.21
C ASP A 209 18.91 0.02 0.86
N GLN A 210 19.90 0.15 -0.04
CA GLN A 210 19.83 -0.43 -1.38
C GLN A 210 19.68 -1.94 -1.35
N LYS A 211 20.28 -2.61 -0.38
CA LYS A 211 20.15 -4.06 -0.22
C LYS A 211 18.72 -4.48 0.10
N GLN A 212 18.02 -3.73 0.97
CA GLN A 212 16.60 -3.98 1.27
C GLN A 212 15.74 -3.82 0.02
N ILE A 213 15.99 -2.77 -0.77
CA ILE A 213 15.31 -2.56 -2.06
C ILE A 213 15.59 -3.73 -3.02
N ASP A 214 16.84 -4.13 -3.19
CA ASP A 214 17.23 -5.24 -4.08
C ASP A 214 16.59 -6.56 -3.63
N ASP A 215 16.55 -6.84 -2.33
CA ASP A 215 15.89 -8.03 -1.77
C ASP A 215 14.37 -8.00 -2.08
N ILE A 216 13.72 -6.83 -1.91
CA ILE A 216 12.31 -6.67 -2.24
C ILE A 216 12.08 -6.90 -3.74
N LEU A 217 12.84 -6.27 -4.61
CA LEU A 217 12.65 -6.33 -6.05
C LEU A 217 12.93 -7.72 -6.63
N SER A 218 13.82 -8.50 -6.01
CA SER A 218 14.15 -9.87 -6.43
C SER A 218 13.13 -10.91 -5.97
N ALA A 219 12.30 -10.59 -4.97
CA ALA A 219 11.30 -11.50 -4.44
C ALA A 219 10.03 -11.55 -5.31
N GLU A 220 9.29 -12.66 -5.22
CA GLU A 220 8.01 -12.82 -5.90
C GLU A 220 6.93 -11.90 -5.30
N MET A 221 5.86 -11.64 -6.09
CA MET A 221 4.67 -10.93 -5.63
C MET A 221 3.99 -11.67 -4.49
N GLU A 222 3.79 -11.00 -3.38
CA GLU A 222 3.16 -11.55 -2.18
C GLU A 222 1.63 -11.58 -2.34
N ARG A 223 0.99 -12.67 -1.90
CA ARG A 223 -0.45 -12.90 -2.08
C ARG A 223 -1.13 -13.26 -0.77
N GLY A 224 -2.42 -12.97 -0.71
CA GLY A 224 -3.24 -13.26 0.47
C GLY A 224 -2.98 -12.30 1.61
N MET A 225 -3.57 -12.61 2.76
CA MET A 225 -3.38 -11.88 4.01
C MET A 225 -2.21 -12.47 4.79
N VAL A 226 -1.53 -11.63 5.56
CA VAL A 226 -0.49 -12.06 6.50
C VAL A 226 -0.95 -11.77 7.95
N ASP A 227 -0.40 -12.52 8.90
CA ASP A 227 -0.59 -12.33 10.33
C ASP A 227 0.33 -11.23 10.90
N GLU A 228 0.36 -11.10 12.22
CA GLU A 228 1.17 -10.11 12.96
C GLU A 228 2.68 -10.27 12.79
N ASP A 229 3.13 -11.46 12.43
CA ASP A 229 4.54 -11.77 12.19
C ASP A 229 4.90 -11.73 10.68
N GLY A 230 3.91 -11.44 9.82
CA GLY A 230 4.07 -11.35 8.38
C GLY A 230 3.98 -12.70 7.65
N TYR A 231 3.55 -13.78 8.32
CA TYR A 231 3.35 -15.07 7.68
C TYR A 231 1.98 -15.17 7.00
N PRO A 232 1.88 -15.87 5.86
CA PRO A 232 0.62 -16.02 5.14
C PRO A 232 -0.45 -16.71 5.99
N VAL A 233 -1.62 -16.05 6.13
CA VAL A 233 -2.79 -16.63 6.76
C VAL A 233 -3.46 -17.62 5.80
N THR A 234 -3.43 -18.90 6.15
CA THR A 234 -4.13 -19.92 5.36
C THR A 234 -5.63 -19.84 5.64
N PRO A 235 -6.49 -19.64 4.62
CA PRO A 235 -7.93 -19.66 4.83
C PRO A 235 -8.36 -21.00 5.40
N ILE A 236 -9.04 -21.01 6.55
CA ILE A 236 -9.64 -22.22 7.10
C ILE A 236 -10.69 -22.69 6.11
N LYS A 237 -10.42 -23.78 5.37
CA LYS A 237 -11.45 -24.45 4.58
C LYS A 237 -12.54 -24.90 5.54
N LYS A 238 -13.71 -24.22 5.57
CA LYS A 238 -14.90 -24.76 6.22
C LYS A 238 -15.12 -26.14 5.65
N GLY A 239 -14.92 -27.19 6.47
CA GLY A 239 -15.18 -28.57 6.11
C GLY A 239 -16.61 -28.67 5.59
N ILE A 240 -16.77 -29.18 4.40
CA ILE A 240 -18.06 -29.57 3.84
C ILE A 240 -18.57 -30.62 4.81
N GLY A 241 -19.61 -30.27 5.60
CA GLY A 241 -20.25 -31.16 6.53
C GLY A 241 -20.65 -32.44 5.82
N GLY A 242 -20.03 -33.55 6.19
CA GLY A 242 -20.37 -34.87 5.69
C GLY A 242 -21.85 -35.13 5.99
N LYS A 243 -22.67 -35.27 4.94
CA LYS A 243 -23.98 -35.90 5.05
C LYS A 243 -23.78 -37.32 5.54
N THR A 244 -24.05 -37.55 6.81
CA THR A 244 -24.26 -38.90 7.32
C THR A 244 -25.55 -39.42 6.67
N GLY A 245 -25.42 -40.25 5.65
CA GLY A 245 -26.51 -41.02 5.06
C GLY A 245 -27.04 -42.00 6.10
N GLY A 246 -28.22 -41.76 6.61
CA GLY A 246 -28.97 -42.73 7.39
C GLY A 246 -29.42 -43.84 6.52
N GLY A 247 -28.79 -45.02 6.64
CA GLY A 247 -29.28 -46.28 6.07
C GLY A 247 -30.52 -46.76 6.82
N GLN A 248 -31.66 -46.79 6.17
CA GLN A 248 -32.83 -47.49 6.62
C GLN A 248 -32.65 -48.98 6.31
N GLY A 249 -32.52 -49.83 7.33
CA GLY A 249 -32.66 -51.27 7.24
C GLY A 249 -34.13 -51.63 7.22
N PHE A 250 -34.59 -52.28 6.17
CA PHE A 250 -35.84 -53.02 6.19
C PHE A 250 -35.53 -54.46 6.62
N GLY A 251 -36.14 -54.89 7.71
CA GLY A 251 -36.26 -56.27 8.09
C GLY A 251 -37.68 -56.77 7.81
N THR A 252 -37.77 -57.89 7.18
CA THR A 252 -38.98 -58.71 7.07
C THR A 252 -39.09 -59.63 8.27
#